data_b389600d73517fdb26b21414229c3964
#
_entry.id   b389600d73517fdb26b21414229c3964
#
_cell.length_a   1.000
_cell.length_b   1.000
_cell.length_c   1.000
_cell.angle_alpha   90.00
_cell.angle_beta   90.00
_cell.angle_gamma   90.00
#
_symmetry.space_group_name_H-M   'P 1'
#
loop_
_entity.id
_entity.type
_entity.pdbx_description
1 polymer ?
#
loop_
_entity_poly.entity_id
_entity_poly.type
_entity_poly.pdbx_seq_one_letter_code
_entity_poly.pdbx_strand_id
1 'polypeptide(L)'
;MIRPLRSLGALLALGCVLPLTACGDGTAASGPGAASGCELTTVAAPAGDPEPAGGTARPELPVTVRSADGTMVTVRDARRVLAVDLYGSLAEIVYGLGLGDRLVGRDISTTFPAARALPLVTTQGHDLSAEAILKLDPSVVLAGDGIGPPEVLGQLRSAGVPVVLVKDRENLHAIGPRITAAAAALGVPGAGRRLATRVGERVEAAARAVPSGDRPRVAFLYVRGSAGVYLIGGEGAGPDAMIEAAGGTDAGTAIGLSGFRPLTSEGMINAAPDVLLVLTAGLRSVGGVTGLLKLPGVAQTPAGRNRRIVRVDDGALLSFGSRTAETIGALATALRRTCR
;
A
#
# COMPACT_ATOMS: atom_id res chain seq x y z
N MET A 1 54.44 13.69 41.98
CA MET A 1 55.91 13.55 41.96
C MET A 1 56.40 13.28 40.57
N ILE A 2 57.14 14.20 40.05
CA ILE A 2 58.29 14.12 39.11
C ILE A 2 57.98 13.92 37.62
N ARG A 3 57.96 15.00 36.87
CA ARG A 3 58.51 15.22 35.52
C ARG A 3 60.04 15.05 35.53
N PRO A 4 60.84 15.00 34.45
CA PRO A 4 60.84 15.80 33.22
C PRO A 4 61.30 15.02 31.96
N LEU A 5 61.31 15.52 30.74
CA LEU A 5 61.88 16.64 29.97
C LEU A 5 62.76 16.18 28.78
N ARG A 6 62.54 16.80 27.58
CA ARG A 6 63.48 17.19 26.51
C ARG A 6 64.07 16.09 25.60
N SER A 7 64.28 16.26 24.31
CA SER A 7 64.70 17.41 23.43
C SER A 7 64.55 16.97 21.97
N LEU A 8 64.07 17.79 21.10
CA LEU A 8 64.76 18.64 20.10
C LEU A 8 65.72 17.93 19.12
N GLY A 9 65.44 18.03 17.82
CA GLY A 9 66.38 17.77 16.72
C GLY A 9 65.74 18.05 15.38
N ALA A 10 65.94 19.27 14.87
CA ALA A 10 65.62 19.72 13.55
C ALA A 10 66.77 19.41 12.57
N LEU A 11 66.45 19.00 11.33
CA LEU A 11 67.37 19.18 10.20
C LEU A 11 66.56 19.31 8.89
N LEU A 12 66.72 20.48 8.29
CA LEU A 12 66.31 20.82 6.91
C LEU A 12 67.20 20.05 5.91
N ALA A 13 66.59 19.55 4.84
CA ALA A 13 67.29 19.32 3.61
C ALA A 13 66.36 19.71 2.44
N LEU A 14 66.81 20.74 1.75
CA LEU A 14 66.28 21.36 0.53
C LEU A 14 66.74 20.49 -0.68
N GLY A 15 65.80 20.03 -1.54
CA GLY A 15 66.18 19.31 -2.76
C GLY A 15 65.18 19.60 -3.88
N CYS A 16 65.59 20.48 -4.80
CA CYS A 16 64.95 20.75 -6.07
C CYS A 16 64.94 19.53 -6.97
N VAL A 17 63.77 19.16 -7.55
CA VAL A 17 63.75 18.30 -8.79
C VAL A 17 62.64 18.80 -9.69
N LEU A 18 63.02 18.97 -10.96
CA LEU A 18 62.28 19.41 -12.14
C LEU A 18 61.12 18.47 -12.56
N PRO A 19 60.12 18.98 -13.34
CA PRO A 19 59.07 18.16 -13.89
C PRO A 19 59.49 17.46 -15.17
N LEU A 20 59.35 16.15 -15.25
CA LEU A 20 59.33 15.40 -16.52
C LEU A 20 57.89 15.21 -16.98
N THR A 21 57.52 15.90 -18.04
CA THR A 21 56.34 15.60 -18.84
C THR A 21 56.59 14.30 -19.61
N ALA A 22 55.82 13.27 -19.31
CA ALA A 22 55.68 12.09 -20.14
C ALA A 22 54.25 11.99 -20.63
N CYS A 23 54.01 12.31 -21.91
CA CYS A 23 52.83 11.88 -22.63
C CYS A 23 52.84 10.36 -22.73
N GLY A 24 51.87 9.73 -22.07
CA GLY A 24 51.56 8.31 -22.21
C GLY A 24 50.10 8.19 -22.62
N ASP A 25 49.85 7.89 -23.91
CA ASP A 25 48.57 7.41 -24.39
C ASP A 25 48.23 6.11 -23.66
N GLY A 26 47.51 6.26 -22.54
CA GLY A 26 46.87 5.16 -21.82
C GLY A 26 45.44 5.05 -22.31
N THR A 27 45.20 4.24 -23.33
CA THR A 27 43.86 3.69 -23.58
C THR A 27 43.36 3.02 -22.31
N ALA A 28 42.57 3.77 -21.55
CA ALA A 28 41.79 3.19 -20.47
C ALA A 28 40.83 2.19 -21.10
N ALA A 29 41.13 0.91 -20.93
CA ALA A 29 40.20 -0.18 -21.18
C ALA A 29 38.93 0.12 -20.37
N SER A 30 37.88 0.50 -21.09
CA SER A 30 36.54 0.57 -20.56
C SER A 30 36.21 -0.82 -19.99
N GLY A 31 36.20 -0.97 -18.67
CA GLY A 31 35.68 -2.15 -18.02
C GLY A 31 34.26 -2.42 -18.49
N PRO A 32 33.75 -3.64 -18.41
CA PRO A 32 32.41 -3.99 -18.89
C PRO A 32 31.43 -3.04 -18.24
N GLY A 33 30.73 -2.25 -19.07
CA GLY A 33 29.81 -1.21 -18.64
C GLY A 33 28.89 -1.74 -17.58
N ALA A 34 28.81 -1.01 -16.48
CA ALA A 34 27.76 -1.22 -15.50
C ALA A 34 26.45 -1.21 -16.27
N ALA A 35 25.80 -2.36 -16.39
CA ALA A 35 24.49 -2.45 -16.98
C ALA A 35 23.63 -1.40 -16.26
N SER A 36 23.14 -0.42 -17.01
CA SER A 36 22.20 0.59 -16.51
C SER A 36 20.89 -0.10 -16.20
N GLY A 37 20.84 -0.79 -15.06
CA GLY A 37 19.64 -1.41 -14.57
C GLY A 37 18.63 -0.32 -14.20
N CYS A 38 17.35 -0.63 -14.35
CA CYS A 38 16.31 0.26 -13.89
C CYS A 38 16.48 0.50 -12.39
N GLU A 39 16.36 1.76 -12.01
CA GLU A 39 16.31 2.11 -10.59
C GLU A 39 14.98 1.67 -10.01
N LEU A 40 15.01 1.17 -8.75
CA LEU A 40 13.81 0.84 -7.98
C LEU A 40 12.87 2.05 -7.92
N THR A 41 11.71 1.94 -8.56
CA THR A 41 10.69 3.00 -8.52
C THR A 41 9.79 2.83 -7.30
N THR A 42 9.50 3.92 -6.60
CA THR A 42 8.63 3.92 -5.43
C THR A 42 7.33 4.66 -5.73
N VAL A 43 6.20 4.00 -5.49
CA VAL A 43 4.87 4.59 -5.42
C VAL A 43 4.52 4.72 -3.93
N ALA A 44 4.57 5.94 -3.41
CA ALA A 44 4.22 6.23 -2.02
C ALA A 44 2.70 6.25 -1.84
N ALA A 45 2.25 6.13 -0.58
CA ALA A 45 0.87 6.44 -0.24
C ALA A 45 0.52 7.87 -0.66
N PRO A 46 -0.74 8.15 -1.05
CA PRO A 46 -1.19 9.51 -1.32
C PRO A 46 -0.88 10.45 -0.17
N ALA A 47 -0.35 11.63 -0.48
CA ALA A 47 0.00 12.63 0.52
C ALA A 47 -1.26 13.27 1.12
N GLY A 48 -1.16 13.72 2.38
CA GLY A 48 -2.25 14.41 3.08
C GLY A 48 -3.36 13.49 3.57
N ASP A 49 -4.42 14.12 4.03
CA ASP A 49 -5.62 13.45 4.54
C ASP A 49 -6.64 13.20 3.41
N PRO A 50 -7.54 12.22 3.57
CA PRO A 50 -8.65 12.05 2.65
C PRO A 50 -9.52 13.31 2.62
N GLU A 51 -9.91 13.77 1.42
CA GLU A 51 -10.68 14.99 1.25
C GLU A 51 -12.17 14.77 1.51
N PRO A 52 -12.83 15.49 2.45
CA PRO A 52 -14.25 15.38 2.68
C PRO A 52 -15.09 15.74 1.44
N ALA A 53 -16.17 14.99 1.19
CA ALA A 53 -17.03 15.17 0.01
C ALA A 53 -17.99 16.38 0.10
N GLY A 54 -17.64 17.39 0.89
CA GLY A 54 -18.39 18.62 1.11
C GLY A 54 -19.09 18.67 2.46
N GLY A 55 -18.79 19.71 3.23
CA GLY A 55 -19.37 20.05 4.52
C GLY A 55 -19.20 18.98 5.62
N THR A 56 -19.52 19.35 6.85
CA THR A 56 -19.64 18.41 7.96
C THR A 56 -20.98 17.68 7.84
N ALA A 57 -20.93 16.36 7.64
CA ALA A 57 -22.14 15.55 7.60
C ALA A 57 -22.75 15.44 9.02
N ARG A 58 -24.08 15.52 9.10
CA ARG A 58 -24.82 15.33 10.35
C ARG A 58 -25.52 13.98 10.30
N PRO A 59 -25.17 13.03 11.17
CA PRO A 59 -25.86 11.74 11.26
C PRO A 59 -27.33 11.88 11.62
N GLU A 60 -28.18 11.23 10.86
CA GLU A 60 -29.60 11.03 11.15
C GLU A 60 -29.76 9.65 11.76
N LEU A 61 -29.88 9.59 13.09
CA LEU A 61 -29.92 8.35 13.88
C LEU A 61 -31.19 8.31 14.73
N PRO A 62 -31.74 7.11 15.09
CA PRO A 62 -31.17 5.80 14.83
C PRO A 62 -31.36 5.31 13.40
N VAL A 63 -30.42 4.44 12.94
CA VAL A 63 -30.56 3.70 11.67
C VAL A 63 -30.39 2.21 11.93
N THR A 64 -31.10 1.38 11.16
CA THR A 64 -30.93 -0.07 11.17
C THR A 64 -30.42 -0.51 9.80
N VAL A 65 -29.27 -1.16 9.76
CA VAL A 65 -28.63 -1.61 8.53
C VAL A 65 -28.37 -3.11 8.57
N ARG A 66 -28.29 -3.72 7.37
CA ARG A 66 -27.86 -5.11 7.24
C ARG A 66 -26.33 -5.14 7.16
N SER A 67 -25.70 -5.78 8.12
CA SER A 67 -24.26 -6.06 8.16
C SER A 67 -23.88 -7.12 7.09
N ALA A 68 -22.61 -7.19 6.67
CA ALA A 68 -22.13 -8.12 5.65
C ALA A 68 -22.33 -9.60 6.02
N ASP A 69 -22.37 -9.92 7.32
CA ASP A 69 -22.70 -11.24 7.87
C ASP A 69 -24.22 -11.56 7.89
N GLY A 70 -25.04 -10.65 7.36
CA GLY A 70 -26.50 -10.79 7.30
C GLY A 70 -27.23 -10.32 8.55
N THR A 71 -26.55 -9.97 9.65
CA THR A 71 -27.19 -9.49 10.87
C THR A 71 -27.79 -8.08 10.68
N MET A 72 -28.90 -7.78 11.37
CA MET A 72 -29.47 -6.44 11.42
C MET A 72 -28.88 -5.70 12.62
N VAL A 73 -28.22 -4.57 12.37
CA VAL A 73 -27.57 -3.77 13.41
C VAL A 73 -28.22 -2.40 13.48
N THR A 74 -28.67 -2.01 14.68
CA THR A 74 -29.20 -0.68 14.94
C THR A 74 -28.13 0.21 15.54
N VAL A 75 -27.74 1.26 14.81
CA VAL A 75 -26.80 2.29 15.27
C VAL A 75 -27.61 3.47 15.82
N ARG A 76 -27.43 3.79 17.09
CA ARG A 76 -28.13 4.88 17.79
C ARG A 76 -27.25 6.12 18.01
N ASP A 77 -25.93 5.93 17.94
CA ASP A 77 -24.93 6.97 18.20
C ASP A 77 -23.72 6.74 17.27
N ALA A 78 -23.20 7.82 16.67
CA ALA A 78 -22.01 7.82 15.85
C ALA A 78 -21.03 8.96 16.26
N ARG A 79 -21.02 9.33 17.56
CA ARG A 79 -20.08 10.33 18.07
C ARG A 79 -18.67 9.78 18.25
N ARG A 80 -18.55 8.48 18.49
CA ARG A 80 -17.27 7.77 18.71
C ARG A 80 -17.22 6.58 17.76
N VAL A 81 -16.63 6.81 16.59
CA VAL A 81 -16.57 5.81 15.51
C VAL A 81 -15.20 5.12 15.53
N LEU A 82 -15.20 3.81 15.54
CA LEU A 82 -14.04 3.02 15.19
C LEU A 82 -14.26 2.43 13.79
N ALA A 83 -13.32 2.66 12.86
CA ALA A 83 -13.38 2.12 11.52
C ALA A 83 -12.07 1.37 11.24
N VAL A 84 -12.17 0.05 11.03
CA VAL A 84 -11.02 -0.86 10.92
C VAL A 84 -11.20 -1.87 9.80
N ASP A 85 -10.17 -2.05 8.98
CA ASP A 85 -10.12 -3.08 7.94
C ASP A 85 -8.66 -3.47 7.64
N LEU A 86 -8.46 -4.45 6.77
CA LEU A 86 -7.11 -4.93 6.46
C LEU A 86 -6.22 -3.86 5.78
N TYR A 87 -6.83 -2.87 5.13
CA TYR A 87 -6.11 -1.93 4.25
C TYR A 87 -6.35 -0.45 4.56
N GLY A 88 -7.07 -0.14 5.64
CA GLY A 88 -7.30 1.23 6.14
C GLY A 88 -8.33 2.04 5.34
N SER A 89 -9.09 1.40 4.47
CA SER A 89 -10.05 2.06 3.59
C SER A 89 -11.27 2.62 4.32
N LEU A 90 -11.76 1.92 5.36
CA LEU A 90 -12.94 2.35 6.10
C LEU A 90 -12.69 3.64 6.88
N ALA A 91 -11.52 3.79 7.50
CA ALA A 91 -11.16 5.04 8.17
C ALA A 91 -11.05 6.21 7.17
N GLU A 92 -10.46 5.98 5.97
CA GLU A 92 -10.45 6.96 4.88
C GLU A 92 -11.88 7.35 4.45
N ILE A 93 -12.79 6.38 4.36
CA ILE A 93 -14.19 6.64 4.00
C ILE A 93 -14.87 7.48 5.07
N VAL A 94 -14.72 7.16 6.36
CA VAL A 94 -15.29 7.96 7.46
C VAL A 94 -14.79 9.40 7.41
N TYR A 95 -13.49 9.58 7.16
CA TYR A 95 -12.89 10.90 6.98
C TYR A 95 -13.47 11.62 5.75
N GLY A 96 -13.54 10.94 4.62
CA GLY A 96 -14.13 11.47 3.37
C GLY A 96 -15.61 11.79 3.47
N LEU A 97 -16.35 11.16 4.40
CA LEU A 97 -17.73 11.50 4.73
C LEU A 97 -17.86 12.79 5.57
N GLY A 98 -16.73 13.38 6.01
CA GLY A 98 -16.72 14.55 6.90
C GLY A 98 -16.97 14.20 8.37
N LEU A 99 -16.67 12.97 8.76
CA LEU A 99 -16.82 12.46 10.13
C LEU A 99 -15.47 12.10 10.77
N GLY A 100 -14.37 12.61 10.22
CA GLY A 100 -13.01 12.31 10.69
C GLY A 100 -12.79 12.61 12.17
N ASP A 101 -13.35 13.71 12.68
CA ASP A 101 -13.26 14.11 14.08
C ASP A 101 -13.92 13.11 15.07
N ARG A 102 -14.72 12.18 14.54
CA ARG A 102 -15.38 11.13 15.31
C ARG A 102 -14.59 9.84 15.43
N LEU A 103 -13.49 9.72 14.68
CA LEU A 103 -12.62 8.56 14.79
C LEU A 103 -11.91 8.54 16.13
N VAL A 104 -12.06 7.43 16.88
CA VAL A 104 -11.49 7.28 18.23
C VAL A 104 -10.28 6.34 18.28
N GLY A 105 -9.99 5.62 17.20
CA GLY A 105 -8.87 4.69 17.09
C GLY A 105 -8.63 4.32 15.64
N ARG A 106 -7.57 3.56 15.41
CA ARG A 106 -7.17 3.10 14.08
C ARG A 106 -6.59 1.68 14.10
N ASP A 107 -6.68 1.00 12.97
CA ASP A 107 -5.86 -0.17 12.66
C ASP A 107 -4.45 0.23 12.19
N ILE A 108 -3.58 -0.78 11.97
CA ILE A 108 -2.20 -0.57 11.53
C ILE A 108 -2.11 -0.02 10.11
N SER A 109 -3.10 -0.30 9.25
CA SER A 109 -3.13 0.11 7.85
C SER A 109 -3.64 1.53 7.65
N THR A 110 -4.31 2.10 8.64
CA THR A 110 -4.77 3.48 8.65
C THR A 110 -3.60 4.42 8.95
N THR A 111 -2.98 4.99 7.92
CA THR A 111 -1.69 5.70 8.01
C THR A 111 -1.72 7.16 7.56
N PHE A 112 -2.85 7.71 7.12
CA PHE A 112 -2.93 9.12 6.73
C PHE A 112 -2.69 10.06 7.92
N PRO A 113 -2.20 11.29 7.69
CA PRO A 113 -1.66 12.17 8.74
C PRO A 113 -2.58 12.37 9.94
N ALA A 114 -3.85 12.73 9.71
CA ALA A 114 -4.81 13.00 10.79
C ALA A 114 -5.09 11.77 11.67
N ALA A 115 -4.99 10.56 11.12
CA ALA A 115 -5.23 9.34 11.89
C ALA A 115 -4.01 8.86 12.69
N ARG A 116 -2.80 9.35 12.39
CA ARG A 116 -1.57 8.83 13.03
C ARG A 116 -1.53 8.98 14.54
N ALA A 117 -2.14 10.03 15.06
CA ALA A 117 -2.21 10.29 16.50
C ALA A 117 -3.27 9.44 17.22
N LEU A 118 -4.16 8.76 16.49
CA LEU A 118 -5.19 7.94 17.08
C LEU A 118 -4.60 6.67 17.70
N PRO A 119 -5.15 6.19 18.83
CA PRO A 119 -4.75 4.94 19.45
C PRO A 119 -4.84 3.76 18.48
N LEU A 120 -3.81 2.93 18.45
CA LEU A 120 -3.77 1.70 17.68
C LEU A 120 -4.57 0.60 18.38
N VAL A 121 -5.48 -0.06 17.67
CA VAL A 121 -6.31 -1.14 18.21
C VAL A 121 -5.93 -2.52 17.66
N THR A 122 -4.93 -2.61 16.80
CA THR A 122 -4.35 -3.87 16.34
C THR A 122 -3.08 -4.20 17.12
N THR A 123 -2.81 -5.49 17.34
CA THR A 123 -1.66 -5.98 18.10
C THR A 123 -0.62 -6.63 17.19
N GLN A 124 -0.79 -7.90 16.81
CA GLN A 124 0.12 -8.61 15.93
C GLN A 124 -0.39 -8.49 14.47
N GLY A 125 0.22 -7.57 13.70
CA GLY A 125 -0.24 -7.30 12.35
C GLY A 125 -1.63 -6.68 12.34
N HIS A 126 -2.63 -7.39 11.81
CA HIS A 126 -4.02 -6.90 11.68
C HIS A 126 -4.96 -7.45 12.77
N ASP A 127 -4.47 -8.19 13.75
CA ASP A 127 -5.29 -8.77 14.80
C ASP A 127 -5.83 -7.67 15.72
N LEU A 128 -7.16 -7.60 15.85
CA LEU A 128 -7.84 -6.66 16.71
C LEU A 128 -7.68 -7.04 18.19
N SER A 129 -7.55 -6.04 19.06
CA SER A 129 -7.61 -6.20 20.52
C SER A 129 -8.95 -5.71 21.06
N ALA A 130 -9.76 -6.63 21.59
CA ALA A 130 -11.03 -6.27 22.21
C ALA A 130 -10.83 -5.29 23.39
N GLU A 131 -9.81 -5.50 24.22
CA GLU A 131 -9.48 -4.62 25.33
C GLU A 131 -9.15 -3.20 24.87
N ALA A 132 -8.27 -3.07 23.87
CA ALA A 132 -7.91 -1.76 23.31
C ALA A 132 -9.13 -1.04 22.72
N ILE A 133 -10.02 -1.78 22.03
CA ILE A 133 -11.23 -1.22 21.45
C ILE A 133 -12.22 -0.78 22.54
N LEU A 134 -12.52 -1.64 23.52
CA LEU A 134 -13.47 -1.33 24.58
C LEU A 134 -13.00 -0.16 25.46
N LYS A 135 -11.68 -0.01 25.67
CA LYS A 135 -11.11 1.13 26.39
C LYS A 135 -11.37 2.47 25.66
N LEU A 136 -11.57 2.43 24.35
CA LEU A 136 -11.90 3.62 23.56
C LEU A 136 -13.39 3.96 23.63
N ASP A 137 -14.23 3.14 24.24
CA ASP A 137 -15.69 3.33 24.38
C ASP A 137 -16.34 3.76 23.05
N PRO A 138 -16.20 2.97 21.95
CA PRO A 138 -16.80 3.33 20.68
C PRO A 138 -18.31 3.21 20.72
N SER A 139 -19.03 4.21 20.18
CA SER A 139 -20.49 4.13 20.02
C SER A 139 -20.92 3.26 18.83
N VAL A 140 -20.01 3.03 17.90
CA VAL A 140 -20.18 2.12 16.74
C VAL A 140 -18.82 1.68 16.20
N VAL A 141 -18.74 0.42 15.79
CA VAL A 141 -17.59 -0.14 15.07
C VAL A 141 -18.01 -0.48 13.64
N LEU A 142 -17.33 0.10 12.66
CA LEU A 142 -17.34 -0.35 11.27
C LEU A 142 -16.12 -1.26 11.09
N ALA A 143 -16.33 -2.49 10.67
CA ALA A 143 -15.23 -3.43 10.44
C ALA A 143 -15.33 -4.04 9.04
N GLY A 144 -14.21 -4.21 8.35
CA GLY A 144 -14.15 -5.03 7.15
C GLY A 144 -14.49 -6.48 7.47
N ASP A 145 -15.18 -7.19 6.56
CA ASP A 145 -15.56 -8.58 6.80
C ASP A 145 -14.38 -9.57 6.77
N GLY A 146 -13.19 -9.10 6.35
CA GLY A 146 -11.92 -9.84 6.37
C GLY A 146 -11.05 -9.59 7.59
N ILE A 147 -11.36 -8.61 8.46
CA ILE A 147 -10.55 -8.31 9.65
C ILE A 147 -10.95 -9.21 10.82
N GLY A 148 -9.98 -9.60 11.63
CA GLY A 148 -10.24 -10.50 12.74
C GLY A 148 -9.31 -10.35 13.93
N PRO A 149 -9.30 -11.34 14.83
CA PRO A 149 -10.08 -12.60 14.76
C PRO A 149 -11.59 -12.38 14.99
N PRO A 150 -12.47 -13.22 14.40
CA PRO A 150 -13.94 -13.09 14.51
C PRO A 150 -14.46 -13.08 15.95
N GLU A 151 -13.78 -13.76 16.85
CA GLU A 151 -14.11 -13.82 18.29
C GLU A 151 -14.08 -12.44 18.92
N VAL A 152 -13.18 -11.55 18.51
CA VAL A 152 -13.10 -10.18 19.00
C VAL A 152 -14.36 -9.41 18.62
N LEU A 153 -14.84 -9.55 17.38
CA LEU A 153 -16.08 -8.91 16.94
C LEU A 153 -17.29 -9.42 17.74
N GLY A 154 -17.32 -10.72 18.07
CA GLY A 154 -18.31 -11.31 18.96
C GLY A 154 -18.26 -10.74 20.39
N GLN A 155 -17.06 -10.56 20.96
CA GLN A 155 -16.86 -9.95 22.27
C GLN A 155 -17.37 -8.51 22.31
N LEU A 156 -17.09 -7.70 21.29
CA LEU A 156 -17.58 -6.32 21.18
C LEU A 156 -19.11 -6.28 21.16
N ARG A 157 -19.76 -7.15 20.37
CA ARG A 157 -21.23 -7.27 20.31
C ARG A 157 -21.81 -7.69 21.66
N SER A 158 -21.17 -8.63 22.36
CA SER A 158 -21.57 -9.09 23.70
C SER A 158 -21.42 -7.98 24.74
N ALA A 159 -20.50 -7.07 24.57
CA ALA A 159 -20.33 -5.87 25.39
C ALA A 159 -21.32 -4.74 25.03
N GLY A 160 -22.25 -4.98 24.08
CA GLY A 160 -23.27 -4.01 23.69
C GLY A 160 -22.82 -3.00 22.63
N VAL A 161 -21.62 -3.13 22.06
CA VAL A 161 -21.13 -2.25 21.02
C VAL A 161 -21.75 -2.67 19.67
N PRO A 162 -22.43 -1.77 18.94
CA PRO A 162 -22.90 -2.04 17.58
C PRO A 162 -21.71 -2.26 16.64
N VAL A 163 -21.60 -3.45 16.02
CA VAL A 163 -20.56 -3.80 15.04
C VAL A 163 -21.22 -4.06 13.70
N VAL A 164 -20.95 -3.19 12.74
CA VAL A 164 -21.40 -3.32 11.35
C VAL A 164 -20.24 -3.79 10.50
N LEU A 165 -20.39 -4.98 9.91
CA LEU A 165 -19.42 -5.48 8.93
C LEU A 165 -19.72 -4.91 7.55
N VAL A 166 -18.70 -4.43 6.90
CA VAL A 166 -18.73 -3.90 5.54
C VAL A 166 -17.92 -4.85 4.65
N LYS A 167 -18.45 -5.20 3.47
CA LYS A 167 -17.76 -6.13 2.56
C LYS A 167 -16.45 -5.55 2.07
N ASP A 168 -15.38 -6.30 2.30
CA ASP A 168 -14.06 -6.07 1.72
C ASP A 168 -13.95 -6.80 0.38
N ARG A 169 -13.93 -6.03 -0.70
CA ARG A 169 -13.71 -6.51 -2.06
C ARG A 169 -12.64 -5.64 -2.71
N GLU A 170 -11.51 -6.26 -3.04
CA GLU A 170 -10.36 -5.57 -3.62
C GLU A 170 -10.57 -5.40 -5.14
N ASN A 171 -11.54 -4.57 -5.53
CA ASN A 171 -11.75 -4.17 -6.91
C ASN A 171 -12.36 -2.76 -7.00
N LEU A 172 -12.20 -2.12 -8.15
CA LEU A 172 -12.63 -0.72 -8.36
C LEU A 172 -14.16 -0.54 -8.27
N HIS A 173 -14.94 -1.54 -8.67
CA HIS A 173 -16.41 -1.48 -8.64
C HIS A 173 -16.98 -1.58 -7.22
N ALA A 174 -16.23 -2.14 -6.26
CA ALA A 174 -16.65 -2.26 -4.87
C ALA A 174 -16.50 -0.96 -4.07
N ILE A 175 -15.75 0.02 -4.54
CA ILE A 175 -15.48 1.28 -3.82
C ILE A 175 -16.80 2.02 -3.51
N GLY A 176 -17.63 2.27 -4.52
CA GLY A 176 -18.91 2.95 -4.34
C GLY A 176 -19.86 2.26 -3.35
N PRO A 177 -20.15 0.96 -3.53
CA PRO A 177 -20.90 0.16 -2.56
C PRO A 177 -20.33 0.19 -1.13
N ARG A 178 -19.01 0.11 -0.94
CA ARG A 178 -18.35 0.20 0.37
C ARG A 178 -18.60 1.56 1.03
N ILE A 179 -18.43 2.66 0.28
CA ILE A 179 -18.71 4.03 0.74
C ILE A 179 -20.17 4.17 1.16
N THR A 180 -21.10 3.69 0.35
CA THR A 180 -22.54 3.84 0.63
C THR A 180 -22.98 3.00 1.82
N ALA A 181 -22.41 1.79 2.01
CA ALA A 181 -22.68 0.94 3.17
C ALA A 181 -22.18 1.60 4.47
N ALA A 182 -20.94 2.10 4.50
CA ALA A 182 -20.39 2.81 5.65
C ALA A 182 -21.20 4.08 5.98
N ALA A 183 -21.58 4.85 4.97
CA ALA A 183 -22.39 6.06 5.14
C ALA A 183 -23.80 5.75 5.68
N ALA A 184 -24.44 4.68 5.19
CA ALA A 184 -25.74 4.24 5.70
C ALA A 184 -25.65 3.84 7.19
N ALA A 185 -24.62 3.09 7.57
CA ALA A 185 -24.38 2.68 8.94
C ALA A 185 -24.16 3.87 9.90
N LEU A 186 -23.59 4.97 9.38
CA LEU A 186 -23.35 6.19 10.16
C LEU A 186 -24.47 7.22 10.05
N GLY A 187 -25.60 6.91 9.39
CA GLY A 187 -26.75 7.80 9.24
C GLY A 187 -26.49 9.01 8.32
N VAL A 188 -25.56 8.90 7.37
CA VAL A 188 -25.21 9.99 6.44
C VAL A 188 -25.31 9.58 4.96
N PRO A 189 -26.41 8.95 4.50
CA PRO A 189 -26.51 8.39 3.15
C PRO A 189 -26.33 9.44 2.05
N GLY A 190 -26.72 10.69 2.29
CA GLY A 190 -26.51 11.79 1.34
C GLY A 190 -25.03 12.10 1.12
N ALA A 191 -24.23 12.15 2.17
CA ALA A 191 -22.78 12.31 2.08
C ALA A 191 -22.13 11.11 1.39
N GLY A 192 -22.62 9.91 1.67
CA GLY A 192 -22.18 8.67 1.03
C GLY A 192 -22.34 8.71 -0.49
N ARG A 193 -23.50 9.09 -0.99
CA ARG A 193 -23.72 9.22 -2.43
C ARG A 193 -22.76 10.23 -3.07
N ARG A 194 -22.60 11.42 -2.48
CA ARG A 194 -21.67 12.44 -3.01
C ARG A 194 -20.23 11.93 -3.04
N LEU A 195 -19.78 11.27 -1.96
CA LEU A 195 -18.43 10.71 -1.91
C LEU A 195 -18.23 9.60 -2.94
N ALA A 196 -19.19 8.67 -3.06
CA ALA A 196 -19.13 7.57 -4.02
C ALA A 196 -19.07 8.07 -5.47
N THR A 197 -19.91 9.05 -5.83
CA THR A 197 -19.88 9.67 -7.15
C THR A 197 -18.55 10.33 -7.44
N ARG A 198 -18.06 11.19 -6.53
CA ARG A 198 -16.78 11.87 -6.69
C ARG A 198 -15.60 10.91 -6.83
N VAL A 199 -15.55 9.86 -5.99
CA VAL A 199 -14.46 8.87 -6.05
C VAL A 199 -14.55 8.08 -7.37
N GLY A 200 -15.74 7.66 -7.79
CA GLY A 200 -15.95 6.98 -9.06
C GLY A 200 -15.46 7.81 -10.25
N GLU A 201 -15.89 9.08 -10.32
CA GLU A 201 -15.46 10.02 -11.38
C GLU A 201 -13.95 10.24 -11.41
N ARG A 202 -13.30 10.36 -10.22
CA ARG A 202 -11.85 10.51 -10.13
C ARG A 202 -11.11 9.24 -10.58
N VAL A 203 -11.58 8.05 -10.20
CA VAL A 203 -11.01 6.77 -10.62
C VAL A 203 -11.09 6.61 -12.13
N GLU A 204 -12.28 6.87 -12.72
CA GLU A 204 -12.45 6.82 -14.17
C GLU A 204 -11.58 7.86 -14.89
N ALA A 205 -11.50 9.10 -14.36
CA ALA A 205 -10.66 10.14 -14.93
C ALA A 205 -9.18 9.75 -14.88
N ALA A 206 -8.70 9.18 -13.77
CA ALA A 206 -7.33 8.71 -13.65
C ALA A 206 -7.01 7.59 -14.65
N ALA A 207 -7.92 6.63 -14.82
CA ALA A 207 -7.75 5.55 -15.80
C ALA A 207 -7.78 6.07 -17.26
N ARG A 208 -8.68 7.01 -17.59
CA ARG A 208 -8.73 7.64 -18.92
C ARG A 208 -7.52 8.53 -19.22
N ALA A 209 -6.91 9.12 -18.21
CA ALA A 209 -5.71 9.96 -18.36
C ALA A 209 -4.44 9.14 -18.67
N VAL A 210 -4.49 7.81 -18.54
CA VAL A 210 -3.37 6.95 -18.92
C VAL A 210 -3.20 7.01 -20.44
N PRO A 211 -2.02 7.49 -20.95
CA PRO A 211 -1.81 7.55 -22.40
C PRO A 211 -1.87 6.17 -23.05
N SER A 212 -2.44 6.13 -24.25
CA SER A 212 -2.40 4.94 -25.11
C SER A 212 -0.97 4.61 -25.50
N GLY A 213 -0.65 3.33 -25.63
CA GLY A 213 0.69 2.84 -26.00
C GLY A 213 0.95 1.44 -25.48
N ASP A 214 2.23 1.08 -25.43
CA ASP A 214 2.65 -0.23 -24.92
C ASP A 214 2.21 -0.41 -23.48
N ARG A 215 1.55 -1.54 -23.23
CA ARG A 215 1.09 -1.95 -21.91
C ARG A 215 2.09 -2.95 -21.34
N PRO A 216 2.96 -2.55 -20.40
CA PRO A 216 3.92 -3.47 -19.83
C PRO A 216 3.22 -4.62 -19.10
N ARG A 217 3.76 -5.82 -19.23
CA ARG A 217 3.32 -6.98 -18.43
C ARG A 217 3.83 -6.80 -17.00
N VAL A 218 2.92 -6.74 -16.03
CA VAL A 218 3.24 -6.47 -14.62
C VAL A 218 2.88 -7.69 -13.78
N ALA A 219 3.84 -8.28 -13.09
CA ALA A 219 3.55 -9.33 -12.11
C ALA A 219 3.51 -8.72 -10.70
N PHE A 220 2.35 -8.80 -10.05
CA PHE A 220 2.26 -8.49 -8.64
C PHE A 220 2.74 -9.68 -7.81
N LEU A 221 3.71 -9.44 -6.93
CA LEU A 221 4.25 -10.42 -6.01
C LEU A 221 3.90 -10.06 -4.56
N TYR A 222 3.09 -10.89 -3.93
CA TYR A 222 2.84 -10.81 -2.50
C TYR A 222 3.87 -11.66 -1.77
N VAL A 223 4.79 -11.00 -1.08
CA VAL A 223 5.89 -11.69 -0.39
C VAL A 223 5.92 -11.32 1.10
N ARG A 224 6.15 -12.30 1.94
CA ARG A 224 6.38 -12.19 3.39
C ARG A 224 7.48 -13.17 3.77
N GLY A 225 8.74 -12.73 3.61
CA GLY A 225 9.92 -13.59 3.78
C GLY A 225 10.03 -14.22 5.15
N SER A 226 9.68 -13.47 6.21
CA SER A 226 9.67 -13.99 7.59
C SER A 226 8.64 -15.10 7.83
N ALA A 227 7.56 -15.14 7.03
CA ALA A 227 6.52 -16.18 7.10
C ALA A 227 6.66 -17.24 6.00
N GLY A 228 7.69 -17.16 5.14
CA GLY A 228 7.85 -18.09 4.00
C GLY A 228 6.74 -17.99 2.94
N VAL A 229 6.01 -16.87 2.87
CA VAL A 229 4.89 -16.68 1.93
C VAL A 229 5.39 -15.97 0.68
N TYR A 230 5.23 -16.64 -0.46
CA TYR A 230 5.59 -16.13 -1.78
C TYR A 230 4.48 -16.46 -2.76
N LEU A 231 3.71 -15.45 -3.17
CA LEU A 231 2.56 -15.60 -4.06
C LEU A 231 2.67 -14.66 -5.25
N ILE A 232 2.09 -15.08 -6.36
CA ILE A 232 1.82 -14.23 -7.53
C ILE A 232 0.30 -13.98 -7.61
N GLY A 233 -0.09 -12.73 -7.86
CA GLY A 233 -1.47 -12.35 -8.11
C GLY A 233 -1.90 -12.65 -9.54
N GLY A 234 -3.18 -12.91 -9.73
CA GLY A 234 -3.87 -13.04 -11.00
C GLY A 234 -5.26 -12.45 -10.92
N GLU A 235 -6.17 -12.85 -11.80
CA GLU A 235 -7.54 -12.32 -11.89
C GLU A 235 -8.26 -12.34 -10.53
N GLY A 236 -8.79 -11.18 -10.11
CA GLY A 236 -9.53 -11.04 -8.85
C GLY A 236 -8.66 -11.02 -7.60
N ALA A 237 -7.34 -10.93 -7.71
CA ALA A 237 -6.44 -10.76 -6.57
C ALA A 237 -6.45 -9.32 -6.01
N GLY A 238 -7.02 -8.35 -6.75
CA GLY A 238 -7.07 -6.92 -6.42
C GLY A 238 -6.02 -6.12 -7.18
N PRO A 239 -4.73 -6.36 -7.04
CA PRO A 239 -3.70 -5.66 -7.80
C PRO A 239 -3.87 -5.71 -9.32
N ASP A 240 -4.47 -6.77 -9.86
CA ASP A 240 -4.85 -6.89 -11.27
C ASP A 240 -5.68 -5.68 -11.76
N ALA A 241 -6.72 -5.31 -11.01
CA ALA A 241 -7.56 -4.16 -11.33
C ALA A 241 -6.78 -2.83 -11.29
N MET A 242 -5.83 -2.66 -10.37
CA MET A 242 -4.98 -1.47 -10.26
C MET A 242 -3.96 -1.41 -11.40
N ILE A 243 -3.36 -2.55 -11.76
CA ILE A 243 -2.42 -2.68 -12.88
C ILE A 243 -3.12 -2.30 -14.19
N GLU A 244 -4.31 -2.85 -14.44
CA GLU A 244 -5.10 -2.58 -15.64
C GLU A 244 -5.50 -1.09 -15.74
N ALA A 245 -6.01 -0.51 -14.64
CA ALA A 245 -6.38 0.89 -14.57
C ALA A 245 -5.16 1.83 -14.76
N ALA A 246 -3.96 1.41 -14.37
CA ALA A 246 -2.72 2.14 -14.55
C ALA A 246 -2.07 1.92 -15.94
N GLY A 247 -2.71 1.18 -16.84
CA GLY A 247 -2.26 0.94 -18.22
C GLY A 247 -1.24 -0.18 -18.36
N GLY A 248 -1.10 -1.05 -17.36
CA GLY A 248 -0.36 -2.31 -17.48
C GLY A 248 -1.25 -3.46 -17.95
N THR A 249 -0.67 -4.62 -18.15
CA THR A 249 -1.36 -5.90 -18.31
C THR A 249 -0.95 -6.81 -17.16
N ASP A 250 -1.92 -7.31 -16.39
CA ASP A 250 -1.58 -8.22 -15.29
C ASP A 250 -1.03 -9.54 -15.83
N ALA A 251 0.23 -9.84 -15.47
CA ALA A 251 0.96 -10.98 -16.00
C ALA A 251 0.42 -12.31 -15.47
N GLY A 252 -0.13 -12.33 -14.25
CA GLY A 252 -0.77 -13.49 -13.67
C GLY A 252 -2.08 -13.85 -14.38
N THR A 253 -2.96 -12.88 -14.58
CA THR A 253 -4.19 -13.03 -15.36
C THR A 253 -3.89 -13.47 -16.78
N ALA A 254 -2.87 -12.91 -17.42
CA ALA A 254 -2.49 -13.25 -18.80
C ALA A 254 -2.03 -14.70 -18.99
N ILE A 255 -1.64 -15.40 -17.91
CA ILE A 255 -1.31 -16.84 -17.92
C ILE A 255 -2.40 -17.69 -17.27
N GLY A 256 -3.61 -17.13 -17.07
CA GLY A 256 -4.78 -17.85 -16.55
C GLY A 256 -4.79 -18.08 -15.04
N LEU A 257 -4.01 -17.31 -14.25
CA LEU A 257 -4.10 -17.38 -12.79
C LEU A 257 -5.31 -16.61 -12.27
N SER A 258 -5.98 -17.15 -11.25
CA SER A 258 -7.07 -16.53 -10.53
C SER A 258 -6.73 -16.44 -9.05
N GLY A 259 -6.96 -15.30 -8.43
CA GLY A 259 -6.58 -15.00 -7.05
C GLY A 259 -5.07 -15.05 -6.83
N PHE A 260 -4.67 -15.32 -5.61
CA PHE A 260 -3.26 -15.53 -5.27
C PHE A 260 -2.87 -17.01 -5.44
N ARG A 261 -1.73 -17.25 -6.10
CA ARG A 261 -1.17 -18.59 -6.31
C ARG A 261 0.26 -18.65 -5.80
N PRO A 262 0.73 -19.82 -5.32
CA PRO A 262 2.13 -19.99 -4.95
C PRO A 262 3.07 -19.61 -6.10
N LEU A 263 4.13 -18.88 -5.78
CA LEU A 263 5.16 -18.48 -6.74
C LEU A 263 6.00 -19.70 -7.11
N THR A 264 6.02 -20.05 -8.40
CA THR A 264 6.88 -21.09 -8.94
C THR A 264 7.81 -20.54 -10.02
N SER A 265 8.96 -21.19 -10.25
CA SER A 265 9.88 -20.78 -11.31
C SER A 265 9.22 -20.86 -12.69
N GLU A 266 8.47 -21.90 -12.95
CA GLU A 266 7.76 -22.10 -14.23
C GLU A 266 6.70 -20.99 -14.44
N GLY A 267 5.86 -20.73 -13.42
CA GLY A 267 4.83 -19.70 -13.46
C GLY A 267 5.42 -18.32 -13.72
N MET A 268 6.54 -17.96 -13.04
CA MET A 268 7.23 -16.68 -13.25
C MET A 268 7.82 -16.55 -14.65
N ILE A 269 8.48 -17.60 -15.16
CA ILE A 269 9.07 -17.59 -16.49
C ILE A 269 7.98 -17.48 -17.56
N ASN A 270 6.86 -18.22 -17.39
CA ASN A 270 5.72 -18.17 -18.31
C ASN A 270 5.01 -16.81 -18.28
N ALA A 271 4.84 -16.21 -17.10
CA ALA A 271 4.28 -14.87 -16.95
C ALA A 271 5.13 -13.80 -17.66
N ALA A 272 6.45 -14.02 -17.75
CA ALA A 272 7.43 -13.17 -18.45
C ALA A 272 7.19 -11.65 -18.22
N PRO A 273 7.10 -11.18 -16.97
CA PRO A 273 6.78 -9.78 -16.70
C PRO A 273 7.90 -8.85 -17.14
N ASP A 274 7.51 -7.65 -17.60
CA ASP A 274 8.38 -6.51 -17.87
C ASP A 274 8.66 -5.70 -16.59
N VAL A 275 7.74 -5.77 -15.62
CA VAL A 275 7.80 -5.06 -14.35
C VAL A 275 7.38 -5.99 -13.21
N LEU A 276 8.12 -5.96 -12.11
CA LEU A 276 7.70 -6.56 -10.83
C LEU A 276 7.06 -5.50 -9.95
N LEU A 277 5.83 -5.71 -9.54
CA LEU A 277 5.11 -4.88 -8.58
C LEU A 277 5.10 -5.59 -7.22
N VAL A 278 5.60 -4.91 -6.18
CA VAL A 278 5.72 -5.49 -4.84
C VAL A 278 5.31 -4.49 -3.76
N LEU A 279 4.78 -4.96 -2.65
CA LEU A 279 4.52 -4.12 -1.48
C LEU A 279 5.82 -3.73 -0.78
N THR A 280 5.87 -2.53 -0.19
CA THR A 280 7.06 -2.01 0.47
C THR A 280 7.52 -2.90 1.63
N ALA A 281 6.60 -3.35 2.49
CA ALA A 281 6.92 -4.26 3.60
C ALA A 281 7.35 -5.65 3.07
N GLY A 282 6.70 -6.12 2.00
CA GLY A 282 7.06 -7.37 1.33
C GLY A 282 8.49 -7.34 0.81
N LEU A 283 8.87 -6.31 0.07
CA LEU A 283 10.23 -6.15 -0.46
C LEU A 283 11.28 -6.12 0.66
N ARG A 284 11.00 -5.42 1.76
CA ARG A 284 11.89 -5.40 2.94
C ARG A 284 12.03 -6.78 3.57
N SER A 285 10.94 -7.55 3.67
CA SER A 285 10.92 -8.87 4.33
C SER A 285 11.79 -9.92 3.65
N VAL A 286 12.11 -9.73 2.38
CA VAL A 286 13.00 -10.61 1.60
C VAL A 286 14.42 -10.06 1.44
N GLY A 287 14.77 -8.96 2.10
CA GLY A 287 16.10 -8.35 1.99
C GLY A 287 16.27 -7.43 0.77
N GLY A 288 15.19 -6.77 0.36
CA GLY A 288 15.20 -5.81 -0.76
C GLY A 288 15.29 -6.45 -2.14
N VAL A 289 15.77 -5.67 -3.11
CA VAL A 289 15.89 -6.11 -4.52
C VAL A 289 16.74 -7.37 -4.64
N THR A 290 17.85 -7.43 -3.95
CA THR A 290 18.76 -8.60 -4.01
C THR A 290 18.08 -9.88 -3.53
N GLY A 291 17.27 -9.81 -2.49
CA GLY A 291 16.52 -10.96 -2.00
C GLY A 291 15.34 -11.32 -2.92
N LEU A 292 14.64 -10.31 -3.46
CA LEU A 292 13.56 -10.53 -4.42
C LEU A 292 14.04 -11.31 -5.65
N LEU A 293 15.20 -10.95 -6.20
CA LEU A 293 15.80 -11.61 -7.36
C LEU A 293 16.21 -13.07 -7.10
N LYS A 294 16.32 -13.48 -5.84
CA LYS A 294 16.60 -14.89 -5.46
C LYS A 294 15.35 -15.77 -5.42
N LEU A 295 14.16 -15.16 -5.48
CA LEU A 295 12.92 -15.92 -5.49
C LEU A 295 12.77 -16.75 -6.78
N PRO A 296 12.01 -17.87 -6.73
CA PRO A 296 11.90 -18.81 -7.84
C PRO A 296 11.51 -18.13 -9.15
N GLY A 297 12.32 -18.28 -10.20
CA GLY A 297 12.06 -17.78 -11.55
C GLY A 297 12.21 -16.26 -11.75
N VAL A 298 12.34 -15.47 -10.68
CA VAL A 298 12.29 -14.00 -10.77
C VAL A 298 13.46 -13.43 -11.58
N ALA A 299 14.70 -13.85 -11.31
CA ALA A 299 15.88 -13.37 -12.01
C ALA A 299 15.89 -13.71 -13.51
N GLN A 300 15.16 -14.75 -13.94
CA GLN A 300 15.06 -15.21 -15.31
C GLN A 300 14.05 -14.42 -16.16
N THR A 301 13.19 -13.62 -15.54
CA THR A 301 12.22 -12.77 -16.24
C THR A 301 12.87 -11.54 -16.88
N PRO A 302 12.22 -10.91 -17.88
CA PRO A 302 12.64 -9.59 -18.38
C PRO A 302 12.79 -8.55 -17.26
N ALA A 303 11.80 -8.48 -16.37
CA ALA A 303 11.82 -7.58 -15.21
C ALA A 303 12.99 -7.85 -14.26
N GLY A 304 13.30 -9.12 -13.99
CA GLY A 304 14.41 -9.52 -13.11
C GLY A 304 15.77 -9.18 -13.70
N ARG A 305 15.98 -9.50 -14.97
CA ARG A 305 17.22 -9.15 -15.71
C ARG A 305 17.49 -7.66 -15.76
N ASN A 306 16.44 -6.88 -16.01
CA ASN A 306 16.51 -5.42 -16.10
C ASN A 306 16.35 -4.72 -14.74
N ARG A 307 16.15 -5.47 -13.67
CA ARG A 307 15.85 -4.94 -12.32
C ARG A 307 14.70 -3.93 -12.30
N ARG A 308 13.72 -4.11 -13.17
CA ARG A 308 12.57 -3.21 -13.29
C ARG A 308 11.53 -3.55 -12.23
N ILE A 309 11.66 -2.90 -11.07
CA ILE A 309 10.87 -3.15 -9.87
C ILE A 309 10.15 -1.87 -9.47
N VAL A 310 8.85 -1.97 -9.26
CA VAL A 310 8.02 -0.94 -8.66
C VAL A 310 7.60 -1.42 -7.28
N ARG A 311 8.03 -0.71 -6.24
CA ARG A 311 7.49 -0.93 -4.90
C ARG A 311 6.37 0.07 -4.64
N VAL A 312 5.30 -0.39 -4.05
CA VAL A 312 4.15 0.43 -3.70
C VAL A 312 3.85 0.34 -2.21
N ASP A 313 3.33 1.42 -1.64
CA ASP A 313 2.89 1.42 -0.25
C ASP A 313 1.80 0.37 -0.02
N ASP A 314 1.91 -0.37 1.08
CA ASP A 314 1.03 -1.50 1.39
C ASP A 314 -0.44 -1.07 1.49
N GLY A 315 -0.73 0.05 2.16
CA GLY A 315 -2.08 0.59 2.29
C GLY A 315 -2.60 1.27 1.01
N ALA A 316 -1.72 1.73 0.10
CA ALA A 316 -2.16 2.42 -1.11
C ALA A 316 -2.67 1.46 -2.19
N LEU A 317 -1.96 0.34 -2.43
CA LEU A 317 -2.31 -0.57 -3.53
C LEU A 317 -3.60 -1.36 -3.27
N LEU A 318 -3.82 -1.79 -2.04
CA LEU A 318 -4.87 -2.74 -1.68
C LEU A 318 -6.07 -2.08 -0.97
N SER A 319 -6.01 -0.79 -0.67
CA SER A 319 -7.08 -0.13 0.10
C SER A 319 -8.40 -0.04 -0.66
N PHE A 320 -8.39 0.19 -1.95
CA PHE A 320 -9.60 0.47 -2.73
C PHE A 320 -10.52 1.46 -2.00
N GLY A 321 -9.90 2.51 -1.45
CA GLY A 321 -10.51 3.55 -0.65
C GLY A 321 -10.80 4.82 -1.44
N SER A 322 -11.01 5.91 -0.71
CA SER A 322 -11.35 7.22 -1.30
C SER A 322 -10.21 7.86 -2.11
N ARG A 323 -8.98 7.37 -1.98
CA ARG A 323 -7.77 7.88 -2.65
C ARG A 323 -7.20 6.95 -3.73
N THR A 324 -7.99 6.00 -4.20
CA THR A 324 -7.59 5.03 -5.23
C THR A 324 -7.17 5.70 -6.53
N ALA A 325 -7.81 6.82 -6.92
CA ALA A 325 -7.47 7.55 -8.14
C ALA A 325 -6.03 8.08 -8.14
N GLU A 326 -5.56 8.60 -7.01
CA GLU A 326 -4.19 9.10 -6.84
C GLU A 326 -3.17 7.95 -6.98
N THR A 327 -3.50 6.79 -6.42
CA THR A 327 -2.65 5.58 -6.55
C THR A 327 -2.58 5.10 -7.99
N ILE A 328 -3.70 5.09 -8.73
CA ILE A 328 -3.72 4.75 -10.16
C ILE A 328 -2.80 5.69 -10.95
N GLY A 329 -2.90 7.00 -10.74
CA GLY A 329 -2.06 7.99 -11.43
C GLY A 329 -0.57 7.83 -11.15
N ALA A 330 -0.21 7.61 -9.87
CA ALA A 330 1.16 7.38 -9.47
C ALA A 330 1.72 6.05 -10.03
N LEU A 331 0.92 4.98 -10.00
CA LEU A 331 1.29 3.69 -10.57
C LEU A 331 1.45 3.80 -12.09
N ALA A 332 0.54 4.46 -12.80
CA ALA A 332 0.64 4.69 -14.23
C ALA A 332 1.92 5.44 -14.61
N THR A 333 2.33 6.40 -13.80
CA THR A 333 3.62 7.10 -13.99
C THR A 333 4.80 6.17 -13.78
N ALA A 334 4.76 5.33 -12.75
CA ALA A 334 5.82 4.39 -12.42
C ALA A 334 5.98 3.30 -13.51
N LEU A 335 4.87 2.79 -14.04
CA LEU A 335 4.88 1.74 -15.07
C LEU A 335 5.44 2.23 -16.43
N ARG A 336 5.37 3.54 -16.70
CA ARG A 336 5.91 4.13 -17.96
C ARG A 336 7.35 4.58 -17.89
N ARG A 337 7.99 4.55 -16.72
CA ARG A 337 9.42 4.88 -16.64
C ARG A 337 10.22 3.88 -17.45
N THR A 338 10.83 4.35 -18.53
CA THR A 338 11.75 3.55 -19.33
C THR A 338 13.10 3.46 -18.63
N CYS A 339 13.70 2.28 -18.64
CA CYS A 339 15.08 2.10 -18.25
C CYS A 339 15.97 2.66 -19.37
N ARG A 340 16.76 3.68 -19.09
CA ARG A 340 17.79 4.20 -19.97
C ARG A 340 19.14 3.64 -19.59
#